data_3fb14c054034963b4a47a65e886ce3b9
#
_entry.id   3fb14c054034963b4a47a65e886ce3b9
#
_cell.length_a   1.000
_cell.length_b   1.000
_cell.length_c   1.000
_cell.angle_alpha   90.00
_cell.angle_beta   90.00
_cell.angle_gamma   90.00
#
_symmetry.space_group_name_H-M   'P 1'
#
loop_
_entity.id
_entity.type
_entity.pdbx_description
1 polymer ?
#
loop_
_entity_poly.entity_id
_entity_poly.type
_entity_poly.pdbx_seq_one_letter_code
_entity_poly.pdbx_strand_id
1 'polypeptide(L)'
;IKSVLRQDYDNWELIIVDDCSSSYEQLQKFVEDLNDPRVVYTHNAINSGACAVRNQAIMQAKGQYLTGIDDDDEWTPNRLSIFLSHKAQLVTHAFLYANDYVCQGEVYSQPASLPLYPKSPYSRRLFYKRNIIGNQVFTWAWRFKECLFDTELKAAQDYDIFLRMVVEYGCLLYT
;
A
#
# COMPACT_ATOMS: atom_id res chain seq x y z
N ILE A 1 -11.47 -0.69 -4.47
CA ILE A 1 -11.45 -0.39 -5.92
C ILE A 1 -11.98 1.02 -6.18
N LYS A 2 -13.23 1.34 -5.81
CA LYS A 2 -13.90 2.62 -6.12
C LYS A 2 -13.10 3.85 -5.70
N SER A 3 -12.36 3.81 -4.58
CA SER A 3 -11.53 4.91 -4.12
C SER A 3 -10.29 5.14 -5.00
N VAL A 4 -9.76 4.08 -5.62
CA VAL A 4 -8.67 4.19 -6.61
C VAL A 4 -9.17 4.78 -7.92
N LEU A 5 -10.35 4.37 -8.39
CA LEU A 5 -10.97 4.93 -9.60
C LEU A 5 -11.26 6.44 -9.50
N ARG A 6 -11.41 6.98 -8.28
CA ARG A 6 -11.69 8.40 -8.00
C ARG A 6 -10.45 9.25 -7.77
N GLN A 7 -9.24 8.70 -8.01
CA GLN A 7 -8.01 9.48 -7.86
C GLN A 7 -7.95 10.63 -8.88
N ASP A 8 -7.41 11.77 -8.45
CA ASP A 8 -7.20 12.99 -9.26
C ASP A 8 -5.98 12.92 -10.20
N TYR A 9 -5.33 11.78 -10.25
CA TYR A 9 -4.20 11.47 -11.11
C TYR A 9 -4.53 10.25 -11.96
N ASP A 10 -4.45 10.35 -13.29
CA ASP A 10 -5.00 9.34 -14.20
C ASP A 10 -4.01 8.27 -14.65
N ASN A 11 -2.69 8.52 -14.53
CA ASN A 11 -1.67 7.59 -15.02
C ASN A 11 -1.27 6.57 -13.94
N TRP A 12 -2.20 5.65 -13.64
CA TRP A 12 -2.02 4.55 -12.69
C TRP A 12 -2.49 3.22 -13.28
N GLU A 13 -2.03 2.14 -12.71
CA GLU A 13 -2.57 0.80 -12.87
C GLU A 13 -3.00 0.24 -11.50
N LEU A 14 -4.07 -0.53 -11.46
CA LEU A 14 -4.56 -1.24 -10.29
C LEU A 14 -4.45 -2.74 -10.53
N ILE A 15 -3.61 -3.41 -9.77
CA ILE A 15 -3.44 -4.87 -9.82
C ILE A 15 -4.11 -5.48 -8.60
N ILE A 16 -5.13 -6.28 -8.84
CA ILE A 16 -5.91 -6.98 -7.82
C ILE A 16 -5.57 -8.46 -7.91
N VAL A 17 -5.08 -9.02 -6.82
CA VAL A 17 -4.82 -10.46 -6.70
C VAL A 17 -5.71 -11.03 -5.60
N ASP A 18 -6.64 -11.87 -6.01
CA ASP A 18 -7.58 -12.56 -5.13
C ASP A 18 -6.97 -13.92 -4.72
N ASP A 19 -6.83 -14.13 -3.42
CA ASP A 19 -6.19 -15.30 -2.84
C ASP A 19 -7.20 -16.42 -2.52
N CYS A 20 -7.94 -16.86 -3.54
CA CYS A 20 -8.90 -17.96 -3.44
C CYS A 20 -10.16 -17.61 -2.61
N SER A 21 -10.71 -16.41 -2.79
CA SER A 21 -11.97 -16.08 -2.11
C SER A 21 -13.16 -16.80 -2.72
N SER A 22 -14.14 -17.13 -1.88
CA SER A 22 -15.38 -17.83 -2.31
C SER A 22 -16.29 -16.95 -3.19
N SER A 23 -16.10 -15.63 -3.15
CA SER A 23 -16.88 -14.64 -3.92
C SER A 23 -16.16 -14.10 -5.14
N TYR A 24 -15.12 -14.77 -5.60
CA TYR A 24 -14.25 -14.31 -6.70
C TYR A 24 -15.04 -13.99 -7.99
N GLU A 25 -16.08 -14.75 -8.32
CA GLU A 25 -16.90 -14.52 -9.52
C GLU A 25 -17.59 -13.15 -9.52
N GLN A 26 -18.04 -12.70 -8.34
CA GLN A 26 -18.67 -11.38 -8.19
C GLN A 26 -17.66 -10.25 -8.42
N LEU A 27 -16.45 -10.41 -7.87
CA LEU A 27 -15.38 -9.45 -8.04
C LEU A 27 -14.87 -9.42 -9.48
N GLN A 28 -14.70 -10.59 -10.09
CA GLN A 28 -14.32 -10.71 -11.48
C GLN A 28 -15.33 -10.01 -12.39
N LYS A 29 -16.61 -10.30 -12.22
CA LYS A 29 -17.67 -9.64 -12.98
C LYS A 29 -17.68 -8.13 -12.77
N PHE A 30 -17.49 -7.68 -11.54
CA PHE A 30 -17.40 -6.24 -11.25
C PHE A 30 -16.26 -5.58 -12.01
N VAL A 31 -15.07 -6.22 -12.06
CA VAL A 31 -13.91 -5.69 -12.81
C VAL A 31 -14.16 -5.73 -14.31
N GLU A 32 -14.77 -6.79 -14.84
CA GLU A 32 -15.16 -6.89 -16.25
C GLU A 32 -16.16 -5.78 -16.66
N ASP A 33 -17.15 -5.55 -15.80
CA ASP A 33 -18.19 -4.51 -16.04
C ASP A 33 -17.61 -3.08 -15.97
N LEU A 34 -16.49 -2.85 -15.25
CA LEU A 34 -15.78 -1.57 -15.25
C LEU A 34 -15.19 -1.24 -16.61
N ASN A 35 -14.78 -2.24 -17.38
CA ASN A 35 -14.14 -2.11 -18.68
C ASN A 35 -13.01 -1.04 -18.71
N ASP A 36 -12.24 -0.94 -17.60
CA ASP A 36 -11.13 -0.01 -17.46
C ASP A 36 -9.79 -0.76 -17.68
N PRO A 37 -9.04 -0.46 -18.76
CA PRO A 37 -7.80 -1.18 -19.07
C PRO A 37 -6.68 -0.99 -18.03
N ARG A 38 -6.83 -0.04 -17.10
CA ARG A 38 -5.88 0.19 -16.01
C ARG A 38 -6.07 -0.79 -14.85
N VAL A 39 -7.18 -1.54 -14.83
CA VAL A 39 -7.51 -2.49 -13.76
C VAL A 39 -7.24 -3.91 -14.23
N VAL A 40 -6.36 -4.60 -13.52
CA VAL A 40 -6.01 -6.01 -13.77
C VAL A 40 -6.45 -6.85 -12.58
N TYR A 41 -7.21 -7.90 -12.83
CA TYR A 41 -7.65 -8.85 -11.82
C TYR A 41 -7.08 -10.24 -12.09
N THR A 42 -6.61 -10.88 -11.03
CA THR A 42 -6.13 -12.27 -11.06
C THR A 42 -6.72 -13.00 -9.86
N HIS A 43 -7.31 -14.17 -10.09
CA HIS A 43 -7.77 -15.07 -9.05
C HIS A 43 -6.84 -16.27 -8.95
N ASN A 44 -6.38 -16.57 -7.74
CA ASN A 44 -5.57 -17.76 -7.43
C ASN A 44 -6.50 -18.91 -7.01
N ALA A 45 -6.29 -20.09 -7.58
CA ALA A 45 -7.09 -21.28 -7.26
C ALA A 45 -6.79 -21.86 -5.87
N ILE A 46 -5.69 -21.46 -5.25
CA ILE A 46 -5.23 -21.93 -3.94
C ILE A 46 -4.81 -20.72 -3.11
N ASN A 47 -5.26 -20.69 -1.86
CA ASN A 47 -4.83 -19.66 -0.91
C ASN A 47 -3.34 -19.81 -0.59
N SER A 48 -2.57 -18.79 -0.86
CA SER A 48 -1.11 -18.72 -0.68
C SER A 48 -0.66 -17.73 0.39
N GLY A 49 -1.61 -16.97 0.95
CA GLY A 49 -1.39 -15.99 2.00
C GLY A 49 -1.02 -14.59 1.51
N ALA A 50 -1.30 -13.59 2.35
CA ALA A 50 -1.21 -12.17 2.01
C ALA A 50 0.16 -11.75 1.46
N CYS A 51 1.26 -12.26 1.99
CA CYS A 51 2.61 -11.96 1.50
C CYS A 51 2.82 -12.45 0.07
N ALA A 52 2.38 -13.67 -0.24
CA ALA A 52 2.56 -14.26 -1.56
C ALA A 52 1.78 -13.49 -2.63
N VAL A 53 0.52 -13.14 -2.35
CA VAL A 53 -0.32 -12.39 -3.32
C VAL A 53 0.14 -10.94 -3.48
N ARG A 54 0.62 -10.30 -2.41
CA ARG A 54 1.26 -8.97 -2.51
C ARG A 54 2.51 -9.03 -3.38
N ASN A 55 3.36 -10.04 -3.20
CA ASN A 55 4.55 -10.26 -4.03
C ASN A 55 4.18 -10.51 -5.50
N GLN A 56 3.13 -11.30 -5.74
CA GLN A 56 2.60 -11.53 -7.08
C GLN A 56 2.19 -10.22 -7.77
N ALA A 57 1.45 -9.35 -7.06
CA ALA A 57 1.05 -8.03 -7.57
C ALA A 57 2.27 -7.12 -7.82
N ILE A 58 3.22 -7.08 -6.88
CA ILE A 58 4.47 -6.30 -6.99
C ILE A 58 5.25 -6.69 -8.24
N MET A 59 5.39 -7.99 -8.50
CA MET A 59 6.15 -8.47 -9.65
C MET A 59 5.45 -8.18 -10.99
N GLN A 60 4.11 -8.13 -11.02
CA GLN A 60 3.34 -7.79 -12.21
C GLN A 60 3.36 -6.28 -12.51
N ALA A 61 3.60 -5.43 -11.51
CA ALA A 61 3.54 -3.99 -11.64
C ALA A 61 4.54 -3.45 -12.68
N LYS A 62 4.04 -2.54 -13.53
CA LYS A 62 4.79 -1.87 -14.62
C LYS A 62 5.10 -0.41 -14.27
N GLY A 63 4.39 0.17 -13.28
CA GLY A 63 4.56 1.53 -12.85
C GLY A 63 5.95 1.82 -12.30
N GLN A 64 6.37 3.07 -12.40
CA GLN A 64 7.64 3.54 -11.84
C GLN A 64 7.62 3.57 -10.31
N TYR A 65 6.47 3.88 -9.74
CA TYR A 65 6.21 3.92 -8.31
C TYR A 65 5.20 2.85 -7.93
N LEU A 66 5.23 2.42 -6.68
CA LEU A 66 4.33 1.43 -6.13
C LEU A 66 3.78 1.89 -4.79
N THR A 67 2.49 1.64 -4.57
CA THR A 67 1.79 1.80 -3.30
C THR A 67 0.76 0.69 -3.17
N GLY A 68 0.41 0.32 -1.95
CA GLY A 68 -0.60 -0.71 -1.68
C GLY A 68 -1.91 -0.11 -1.15
N ILE A 69 -2.96 -0.92 -1.20
CA ILE A 69 -4.23 -0.70 -0.52
C ILE A 69 -4.79 -2.05 -0.10
N ASP A 70 -5.23 -2.16 1.14
CA ASP A 70 -5.92 -3.35 1.61
C ASP A 70 -7.40 -3.31 1.18
N ASP A 71 -8.07 -4.43 1.15
CA ASP A 71 -9.41 -4.59 0.59
C ASP A 71 -10.50 -3.87 1.42
N ASP A 72 -10.23 -3.65 2.70
CA ASP A 72 -11.08 -2.94 3.67
C ASP A 72 -10.74 -1.43 3.81
N ASP A 73 -9.72 -0.94 3.09
CA ASP A 73 -9.29 0.45 3.13
C ASP A 73 -9.86 1.30 1.96
N GLU A 74 -9.88 2.61 2.15
CA GLU A 74 -10.19 3.60 1.12
C GLU A 74 -9.12 4.69 1.01
N TRP A 75 -8.85 5.14 -0.20
CA TRP A 75 -7.98 6.28 -0.44
C TRP A 75 -8.75 7.60 -0.55
N THR A 76 -8.17 8.69 -0.01
CA THR A 76 -8.62 10.03 -0.34
C THR A 76 -8.40 10.33 -1.83
N PRO A 77 -9.26 11.14 -2.47
CA PRO A 77 -9.18 11.37 -3.92
C PRO A 77 -7.84 11.94 -4.43
N ASN A 78 -7.09 12.61 -3.57
CA ASN A 78 -5.83 13.29 -3.90
C ASN A 78 -4.58 12.54 -3.39
N ARG A 79 -4.71 11.27 -2.99
CA ARG A 79 -3.59 10.51 -2.42
C ARG A 79 -2.42 10.38 -3.40
N LEU A 80 -2.69 9.99 -4.64
CA LEU A 80 -1.62 9.79 -5.63
C LEU A 80 -0.94 11.10 -6.02
N SER A 81 -1.69 12.17 -6.24
CA SER A 81 -1.13 13.48 -6.59
C SER A 81 -0.27 14.06 -5.47
N ILE A 82 -0.68 13.88 -4.19
CA ILE A 82 0.12 14.29 -3.04
C ILE A 82 1.45 13.52 -3.00
N PHE A 83 1.43 12.19 -3.06
CA PHE A 83 2.68 11.42 -3.05
C PHE A 83 3.59 11.79 -4.23
N LEU A 84 3.03 11.95 -5.43
CA LEU A 84 3.79 12.33 -6.60
C LEU A 84 4.42 13.74 -6.48
N SER A 85 3.74 14.68 -5.82
CA SER A 85 4.31 16.01 -5.56
C SER A 85 5.57 15.95 -4.67
N HIS A 86 5.68 14.91 -3.83
CA HIS A 86 6.81 14.70 -2.91
C HIS A 86 7.82 13.65 -3.41
N LYS A 87 7.65 13.10 -4.61
CA LYS A 87 8.48 12.00 -5.15
C LYS A 87 9.99 12.27 -5.16
N ALA A 88 10.39 13.54 -5.26
CA ALA A 88 11.81 13.92 -5.20
C ALA A 88 12.48 13.50 -3.89
N GLN A 89 11.74 13.40 -2.81
CA GLN A 89 12.23 12.95 -1.51
C GLN A 89 12.66 11.46 -1.52
N LEU A 90 12.13 10.66 -2.44
CA LEU A 90 12.52 9.25 -2.59
C LEU A 90 13.99 9.05 -3.00
N VAL A 91 14.68 10.11 -3.42
CA VAL A 91 16.14 10.04 -3.69
C VAL A 91 16.92 9.75 -2.41
N THR A 92 16.46 10.28 -1.29
CA THR A 92 17.15 10.19 0.02
C THR A 92 16.39 9.40 1.07
N HIS A 93 15.15 8.97 0.78
CA HIS A 93 14.27 8.28 1.72
C HIS A 93 13.77 6.97 1.11
N ALA A 94 13.65 5.94 1.94
CA ALA A 94 13.22 4.61 1.52
C ALA A 94 11.81 4.63 0.90
N PHE A 95 10.90 5.36 1.52
CA PHE A 95 9.52 5.53 1.06
C PHE A 95 8.87 6.76 1.70
N LEU A 96 7.70 7.12 1.17
CA LEU A 96 6.79 8.12 1.74
C LEU A 96 5.62 7.40 2.40
N TYR A 97 5.07 7.97 3.46
CA TYR A 97 3.84 7.50 4.10
C TYR A 97 3.02 8.69 4.58
N ALA A 98 1.73 8.48 4.79
CA ALA A 98 0.79 9.49 5.26
C ALA A 98 0.01 8.98 6.47
N ASN A 99 -0.64 9.90 7.19
CA ASN A 99 -1.58 9.53 8.23
C ASN A 99 -2.81 8.85 7.65
N ASP A 100 -3.36 7.92 8.43
CA ASP A 100 -4.63 7.29 8.15
C ASP A 100 -5.77 8.03 8.86
N TYR A 101 -6.96 7.91 8.31
CA TYR A 101 -8.22 8.29 8.96
C TYR A 101 -8.95 7.01 9.36
N VAL A 102 -9.61 7.03 10.50
CA VAL A 102 -10.54 5.97 10.89
C VAL A 102 -11.91 6.30 10.31
N CYS A 103 -12.45 5.41 9.49
CA CYS A 103 -13.79 5.52 8.93
C CYS A 103 -14.76 4.69 9.79
N GLN A 104 -15.81 5.34 10.30
CA GLN A 104 -16.94 4.68 10.97
C GLN A 104 -18.23 5.09 10.25
N GLY A 105 -18.71 4.23 9.38
CA GLY A 105 -19.79 4.56 8.44
C GLY A 105 -19.35 5.66 7.47
N GLU A 106 -20.06 6.80 7.44
CA GLU A 106 -19.72 7.94 6.59
C GLU A 106 -18.84 9.00 7.30
N VAL A 107 -18.45 8.74 8.55
CA VAL A 107 -17.67 9.69 9.36
C VAL A 107 -16.19 9.33 9.31
N TYR A 108 -15.38 10.24 8.78
CA TYR A 108 -13.92 10.15 8.80
C TYR A 108 -13.39 10.96 9.97
N SER A 109 -12.65 10.33 10.87
CA SER A 109 -11.97 11.01 11.97
C SER A 109 -10.48 10.70 11.97
N GLN A 110 -9.66 11.70 12.33
CA GLN A 110 -8.30 11.38 12.71
C GLN A 110 -8.35 10.51 13.97
N PRO A 111 -7.53 9.46 14.09
CA PRO A 111 -7.49 8.64 15.29
C PRO A 111 -7.01 9.49 16.46
N ALA A 112 -7.99 10.14 17.14
CA ALA A 112 -7.73 11.08 18.25
C ALA A 112 -7.14 10.39 19.48
N SER A 113 -7.16 9.07 19.52
CA SER A 113 -6.84 8.27 20.70
C SER A 113 -5.79 7.18 20.50
N LEU A 114 -5.18 7.09 19.31
CA LEU A 114 -4.07 6.16 19.15
C LEU A 114 -2.76 6.90 19.51
N PRO A 115 -2.20 6.69 20.71
CA PRO A 115 -0.86 7.17 21.04
C PRO A 115 0.22 6.50 20.18
N LEU A 116 -0.20 5.76 19.15
CA LEU A 116 0.61 4.96 18.27
C LEU A 116 1.22 5.76 17.13
N TYR A 117 0.60 6.88 16.73
CA TYR A 117 1.09 7.70 15.63
C TYR A 117 1.43 9.10 16.15
N PRO A 118 2.71 9.43 16.31
CA PRO A 118 3.09 10.80 16.65
C PRO A 118 2.64 11.73 15.54
N LYS A 119 1.89 12.76 15.89
CA LYS A 119 1.50 13.87 14.99
C LYS A 119 2.70 14.68 14.48
N SER A 120 3.94 14.22 14.67
CA SER A 120 5.15 14.97 14.38
C SER A 120 6.38 14.08 14.46
N PRO A 121 7.50 14.62 13.96
CA PRO A 121 8.23 14.04 12.87
C PRO A 121 8.68 12.63 13.18
N TYR A 122 8.87 11.84 12.15
CA TYR A 122 9.45 10.52 12.17
C TYR A 122 10.57 10.42 13.21
N SER A 123 10.45 9.45 14.12
CA SER A 123 11.51 9.07 15.04
C SER A 123 12.09 7.72 14.64
N ARG A 124 13.31 7.71 14.08
CA ARG A 124 14.03 6.47 13.75
C ARG A 124 14.10 5.52 14.95
N ARG A 125 14.36 6.07 16.16
CA ARG A 125 14.38 5.29 17.41
C ARG A 125 13.04 4.64 17.74
N LEU A 126 11.93 5.32 17.45
CA LEU A 126 10.59 4.79 17.70
C LEU A 126 10.23 3.74 16.65
N PHE A 127 10.58 3.98 15.39
CA PHE A 127 10.34 3.04 14.30
C PHE A 127 11.06 1.70 14.54
N TYR A 128 12.31 1.71 15.01
CA TYR A 128 13.00 0.47 15.38
C TYR A 128 12.39 -0.28 16.57
N LYS A 129 11.45 0.30 17.29
CA LYS A 129 10.76 -0.35 18.41
C LYS A 129 9.37 -0.88 18.05
N ARG A 130 8.71 -0.28 17.05
CA ARG A 130 7.36 -0.63 16.62
C ARG A 130 7.04 -0.03 15.26
N ASN A 131 6.09 -0.64 14.54
CA ASN A 131 5.53 -0.02 13.33
C ASN A 131 4.79 1.27 13.72
N ILE A 132 5.21 2.39 13.13
CA ILE A 132 4.59 3.72 13.26
C ILE A 132 4.12 4.26 11.92
N ILE A 133 4.16 3.45 10.87
CA ILE A 133 3.95 3.83 9.48
C ILE A 133 2.56 3.37 9.01
N GLY A 134 2.04 2.30 9.61
CA GLY A 134 0.84 1.64 9.13
C GLY A 134 1.17 0.51 8.14
N ASN A 135 0.31 0.33 7.14
CA ASN A 135 0.37 -0.76 6.17
C ASN A 135 0.61 -0.28 4.72
N GLN A 136 0.59 1.03 4.47
CA GLN A 136 0.63 1.56 3.12
C GLN A 136 1.72 2.63 2.94
N VAL A 137 2.65 2.36 2.06
CA VAL A 137 3.74 3.27 1.70
C VAL A 137 3.75 3.54 0.20
N PHE A 138 4.43 4.62 -0.22
CA PHE A 138 4.67 4.96 -1.61
C PHE A 138 6.17 5.00 -1.84
N THR A 139 6.68 4.24 -2.81
CA THR A 139 8.10 4.19 -3.13
C THR A 139 8.35 3.81 -4.60
N TRP A 140 9.61 3.76 -5.00
CA TRP A 140 10.02 3.21 -6.28
C TRP A 140 9.63 1.73 -6.40
N ALA A 141 9.05 1.33 -7.52
CA ALA A 141 8.63 -0.05 -7.72
C ALA A 141 9.79 -1.06 -7.62
N TRP A 142 10.98 -0.69 -8.08
CA TRP A 142 12.15 -1.56 -8.01
C TRP A 142 12.55 -1.90 -6.57
N ARG A 143 12.34 -1.00 -5.60
CA ARG A 143 12.63 -1.28 -4.17
C ARG A 143 11.73 -2.38 -3.61
N PHE A 144 10.44 -2.33 -3.93
CA PHE A 144 9.54 -3.42 -3.55
C PHE A 144 9.92 -4.73 -4.22
N LYS A 145 10.33 -4.69 -5.51
CA LYS A 145 10.75 -5.89 -6.25
C LYS A 145 12.04 -6.52 -5.71
N GLU A 146 12.93 -5.72 -5.16
CA GLU A 146 14.15 -6.21 -4.50
C GLU A 146 13.90 -6.73 -3.09
N CYS A 147 13.05 -6.03 -2.31
CA CYS A 147 12.79 -6.40 -0.91
C CYS A 147 11.79 -7.56 -0.76
N LEU A 148 10.69 -7.56 -1.48
CA LEU A 148 9.55 -8.48 -1.35
C LEU A 148 9.12 -8.77 0.10
N PHE A 149 7.87 -9.14 0.29
CA PHE A 149 7.37 -9.63 1.58
C PHE A 149 7.92 -11.03 1.87
N ASP A 150 8.29 -11.29 3.12
CA ASP A 150 8.69 -12.63 3.56
C ASP A 150 7.43 -13.50 3.74
N THR A 151 7.31 -14.54 2.94
CA THR A 151 6.15 -15.44 2.91
C THR A 151 6.07 -16.39 4.11
N GLU A 152 7.16 -16.51 4.89
CA GLU A 152 7.19 -17.34 6.09
C GLU A 152 6.67 -16.60 7.33
N LEU A 153 6.60 -15.27 7.27
CA LEU A 153 6.12 -14.44 8.38
C LEU A 153 4.59 -14.54 8.52
N LYS A 154 4.14 -14.91 9.71
CA LYS A 154 2.72 -15.01 10.04
C LYS A 154 2.11 -13.69 10.55
N ALA A 155 2.95 -12.74 10.97
CA ALA A 155 2.53 -11.44 11.51
C ALA A 155 3.62 -10.39 11.29
N ALA A 156 3.27 -9.11 11.44
CA ALA A 156 4.17 -7.96 11.28
C ALA A 156 4.86 -7.86 9.91
N GLN A 157 4.24 -8.37 8.89
CA GLN A 157 4.76 -8.47 7.52
C GLN A 157 5.12 -7.09 6.94
N ASP A 158 4.25 -6.09 7.14
CA ASP A 158 4.48 -4.71 6.68
C ASP A 158 5.64 -4.07 7.44
N TYR A 159 5.73 -4.33 8.74
CA TYR A 159 6.81 -3.80 9.56
C TYR A 159 8.17 -4.38 9.14
N ASP A 160 8.23 -5.68 8.84
CA ASP A 160 9.44 -6.34 8.38
C ASP A 160 9.97 -5.74 7.08
N ILE A 161 9.12 -5.69 6.04
CA ILE A 161 9.55 -5.16 4.74
C ILE A 161 9.95 -3.69 4.84
N PHE A 162 9.26 -2.87 5.63
CA PHE A 162 9.60 -1.46 5.81
C PHE A 162 10.90 -1.28 6.59
N LEU A 163 11.18 -2.14 7.59
CA LEU A 163 12.48 -2.16 8.27
C LEU A 163 13.62 -2.48 7.31
N ARG A 164 13.47 -3.52 6.50
CA ARG A 164 14.48 -3.89 5.49
C ARG A 164 14.71 -2.77 4.49
N MET A 165 13.65 -2.13 4.00
CA MET A 165 13.76 -0.97 3.11
C MET A 165 14.49 0.21 3.76
N VAL A 166 14.23 0.50 5.04
CA VAL A 166 14.90 1.61 5.75
C VAL A 166 16.38 1.32 5.99
N VAL A 167 16.72 0.08 6.27
CA VAL A 167 18.14 -0.33 6.43
C VAL A 167 18.89 -0.20 5.11
N GLU A 168 18.27 -0.60 4.01
CA GLU A 168 18.90 -0.65 2.69
C GLU A 168 18.95 0.74 2.00
N TYR A 169 17.83 1.48 2.03
CA TYR A 169 17.68 2.70 1.23
C TYR A 169 17.65 4.01 2.03
N GLY A 170 17.84 3.93 3.34
CA GLY A 170 17.96 5.09 4.20
C GLY A 170 16.68 5.53 4.90
N CYS A 171 16.67 6.79 5.36
CA CYS A 171 15.68 7.35 6.28
C CYS A 171 14.26 7.41 5.70
N LEU A 172 13.27 7.64 6.59
CA LEU A 172 11.86 7.82 6.25
C LEU A 172 11.49 9.29 6.12
N LEU A 173 10.54 9.60 5.25
CA LEU A 173 9.87 10.89 5.19
C LEU A 173 8.37 10.73 5.45
N TYR A 174 7.88 11.53 6.37
CA TYR A 174 6.47 11.76 6.63
C TYR A 174 5.97 12.92 5.75
N THR A 175 4.90 12.70 5.00
CA THR A 175 4.22 13.70 4.17
C THR A 175 2.81 14.01 4.66
#